data_8f77f34e73adb0632bbaea4ea452309a
#
_entry.id   8f77f34e73adb0632bbaea4ea452309a
#
_cell.length_a   1.000
_cell.length_b   1.000
_cell.length_c   1.000
_cell.angle_alpha   90.00
_cell.angle_beta   90.00
_cell.angle_gamma   90.00
#
_symmetry.space_group_name_H-M   'P 1'
#
loop_
_entity.id
_entity.type
_entity.pdbx_description
1 polymer ?
#
loop_
_entity_poly.entity_id
_entity_poly.type
_entity_poly.pdbx_seq_one_letter_code
_entity_poly.pdbx_strand_id
1 'polypeptide(L)'
;MIEIARILKAQGINGDVKAEIFSDDPEAFCERGYAYINEEGSMRKAAFEALRLEPPFAYLHIEGCDTRNDAERLSGMYMYIDKRELPEPDEGEYYIFDLIGLKVSDTSGRNLGVLEDVLQHGAADVYVVKGEKNFMFPALKRVIKNVDLDSRVITVDSAALAEVAVYDDI
;
A
#
# COMPACT_ATOMS: atom_id res chain seq x y z
N MET A 1 6.92 -8.92 2.75
CA MET A 1 5.51 -9.26 2.48
C MET A 1 4.67 -8.01 2.63
N ILE A 2 3.75 -7.78 1.70
CA ILE A 2 2.85 -6.62 1.66
C ILE A 2 1.42 -7.14 1.70
N GLU A 3 0.58 -6.53 2.52
CA GLU A 3 -0.84 -6.84 2.58
C GLU A 3 -1.54 -6.30 1.33
N ILE A 4 -2.21 -7.18 0.60
CA ILE A 4 -2.92 -6.85 -0.65
C ILE A 4 -4.42 -7.06 -0.57
N ALA A 5 -4.88 -7.86 0.36
CA ALA A 5 -6.30 -8.08 0.63
C ALA A 5 -6.53 -8.63 2.03
N ARG A 6 -7.79 -8.60 2.46
CA ARG A 6 -8.24 -9.24 3.70
C ARG A 6 -9.46 -10.11 3.43
N ILE A 7 -9.41 -11.35 3.89
CA ILE A 7 -10.56 -12.27 3.86
C ILE A 7 -11.55 -11.82 4.92
N LEU A 8 -12.75 -11.44 4.52
CA LEU A 8 -13.77 -10.91 5.43
C LEU A 8 -14.62 -12.02 6.04
N LYS A 9 -15.11 -12.92 5.19
CA LYS A 9 -16.04 -13.99 5.61
C LYS A 9 -16.16 -15.09 4.56
N ALA A 10 -16.67 -16.24 5.01
CA ALA A 10 -17.13 -17.30 4.14
C ALA A 10 -18.33 -16.83 3.27
N GLN A 11 -18.39 -17.32 2.05
CA GLN A 11 -19.45 -17.04 1.08
C GLN A 11 -20.04 -18.37 0.59
N GLY A 12 -21.32 -18.60 0.88
CA GLY A 12 -21.98 -19.85 0.51
C GLY A 12 -21.50 -21.07 1.30
N ILE A 13 -21.53 -22.25 0.69
CA ILE A 13 -21.24 -23.55 1.34
C ILE A 13 -20.02 -24.27 0.73
N ASN A 14 -19.51 -23.79 -0.40
CA ASN A 14 -18.49 -24.49 -1.20
C ASN A 14 -17.05 -24.05 -0.88
N GLY A 15 -16.84 -23.36 0.23
CA GLY A 15 -15.50 -22.89 0.62
C GLY A 15 -15.08 -21.55 0.02
N ASP A 16 -15.98 -20.86 -0.70
CA ASP A 16 -15.70 -19.55 -1.24
C ASP A 16 -15.62 -18.50 -0.13
N VAL A 17 -14.86 -17.43 -0.39
CA VAL A 17 -14.68 -16.32 0.55
C VAL A 17 -14.98 -14.99 -0.13
N LYS A 18 -15.43 -14.02 0.68
CA LYS A 18 -15.45 -12.61 0.31
C LYS A 18 -14.19 -11.95 0.88
N ALA A 19 -13.41 -11.30 0.02
CA ALA A 19 -12.20 -10.56 0.40
C ALA A 19 -12.34 -9.08 0.03
N GLU A 20 -11.71 -8.21 0.81
CA GLU A 20 -11.52 -6.80 0.51
C GLU A 20 -10.13 -6.60 -0.05
N ILE A 21 -10.04 -5.99 -1.23
CA ILE A 21 -8.78 -5.75 -1.95
C ILE A 21 -8.27 -4.35 -1.59
N PHE A 22 -6.98 -4.25 -1.25
CA PHE A 22 -6.32 -2.99 -0.91
C PHE A 22 -5.55 -2.38 -2.09
N SER A 23 -5.40 -3.15 -3.19
CA SER A 23 -4.73 -2.68 -4.40
C SER A 23 -5.58 -1.66 -5.15
N ASP A 24 -4.93 -0.67 -5.74
CA ASP A 24 -5.55 0.28 -6.67
C ASP A 24 -5.91 -0.37 -8.01
N ASP A 25 -5.38 -1.57 -8.28
CA ASP A 25 -5.70 -2.41 -9.44
C ASP A 25 -6.27 -3.77 -9.00
N PRO A 26 -7.59 -3.83 -8.74
CA PRO A 26 -8.26 -5.07 -8.33
C PRO A 26 -8.28 -6.15 -9.42
N GLU A 27 -8.23 -5.75 -10.70
CA GLU A 27 -8.19 -6.70 -11.82
C GLU A 27 -6.85 -7.43 -11.83
N ALA A 28 -5.75 -6.72 -11.72
CA ALA A 28 -4.41 -7.31 -11.60
C ALA A 28 -4.28 -8.24 -10.38
N PHE A 29 -4.93 -7.92 -9.25
CA PHE A 29 -5.02 -8.83 -8.11
C PHE A 29 -5.70 -10.15 -8.49
N CYS A 30 -6.85 -10.09 -9.16
CA CYS A 30 -7.60 -11.27 -9.58
C CYS A 30 -6.84 -12.11 -10.62
N GLU A 31 -6.20 -11.48 -11.59
CA GLU A 31 -5.41 -12.15 -12.64
C GLU A 31 -4.17 -12.86 -12.09
N ARG A 32 -3.60 -12.38 -10.98
CA ARG A 32 -2.46 -13.01 -10.33
C ARG A 32 -2.73 -14.46 -9.92
N GLY A 33 -3.91 -14.76 -9.39
CA GLY A 33 -4.37 -16.10 -9.06
C GLY A 33 -3.67 -16.77 -7.88
N TYR A 34 -2.87 -16.04 -7.10
CA TYR A 34 -2.27 -16.53 -5.86
C TYR A 34 -1.94 -15.39 -4.88
N ALA A 35 -1.83 -15.75 -3.61
CA ALA A 35 -1.34 -14.88 -2.56
C ALA A 35 -0.69 -15.73 -1.45
N TYR A 36 -0.02 -15.09 -0.52
CA TYR A 36 0.46 -15.72 0.69
C TYR A 36 -0.51 -15.44 1.83
N ILE A 37 -0.81 -16.45 2.63
CA ILE A 37 -1.69 -16.34 3.81
C ILE A 37 -0.86 -16.74 5.03
N ASN A 38 -0.93 -15.96 6.10
CA ASN A 38 -0.25 -16.28 7.35
C ASN A 38 -1.14 -17.24 8.17
N GLU A 39 -0.77 -18.50 8.18
CA GLU A 39 -1.40 -19.53 9.00
C GLU A 39 -0.48 -19.86 10.19
N GLU A 40 -0.89 -19.48 11.40
CA GLU A 40 -0.19 -19.76 12.65
C GLU A 40 1.31 -19.35 12.67
N GLY A 41 1.62 -18.22 12.02
CA GLY A 41 2.98 -17.68 11.94
C GLY A 41 3.81 -18.18 10.75
N SER A 42 3.23 -19.04 9.90
CA SER A 42 3.87 -19.52 8.67
C SER A 42 3.16 -18.95 7.43
N MET A 43 3.94 -18.40 6.51
CA MET A 43 3.43 -17.91 5.23
C MET A 43 3.25 -19.07 4.24
N ARG A 44 2.00 -19.36 3.91
CA ARG A 44 1.65 -20.37 2.91
C ARG A 44 1.23 -19.69 1.60
N LYS A 45 1.85 -20.09 0.51
CA LYS A 45 1.38 -19.69 -0.84
C LYS A 45 0.08 -20.45 -1.15
N ALA A 46 -0.97 -19.72 -1.44
CA ALA A 46 -2.28 -20.26 -1.77
C ALA A 46 -2.71 -19.75 -3.15
N ALA A 47 -3.01 -20.67 -4.06
CA ALA A 47 -3.65 -20.33 -5.32
C ALA A 47 -5.13 -20.00 -5.06
N PHE A 48 -5.69 -19.11 -5.87
CA PHE A 48 -7.11 -18.80 -5.83
C PHE A 48 -7.66 -18.51 -7.24
N GLU A 49 -8.94 -18.72 -7.39
CA GLU A 49 -9.72 -18.30 -8.54
C GLU A 49 -10.65 -17.17 -8.15
N ALA A 50 -10.66 -16.08 -8.91
CA ALA A 50 -11.60 -14.99 -8.73
C ALA A 50 -12.93 -15.34 -9.43
N LEU A 51 -13.97 -15.57 -8.66
CA LEU A 51 -15.30 -15.92 -9.12
C LEU A 51 -16.10 -14.69 -9.56
N ARG A 52 -15.90 -13.59 -8.85
CA ARG A 52 -16.57 -12.31 -9.11
C ARG A 52 -15.78 -11.16 -8.50
N LEU A 53 -15.70 -10.06 -9.25
CA LEU A 53 -15.06 -8.83 -8.80
C LEU A 53 -16.12 -7.73 -8.65
N GLU A 54 -16.20 -7.14 -7.47
CA GLU A 54 -17.05 -5.99 -7.12
C GLU A 54 -16.22 -5.01 -6.27
N PRO A 55 -15.35 -4.19 -6.88
CA PRO A 55 -14.41 -3.36 -6.13
C PRO A 55 -15.07 -2.53 -5.02
N PRO A 56 -14.48 -2.49 -3.82
CA PRO A 56 -13.19 -3.04 -3.42
C PRO A 56 -13.22 -4.53 -3.03
N PHE A 57 -14.29 -5.25 -3.31
CA PHE A 57 -14.47 -6.64 -2.91
C PHE A 57 -14.28 -7.60 -4.07
N ALA A 58 -13.75 -8.79 -3.76
CA ALA A 58 -13.74 -9.95 -4.65
C ALA A 58 -14.30 -11.18 -3.94
N TYR A 59 -14.87 -12.07 -4.72
CA TYR A 59 -15.31 -13.39 -4.28
C TYR A 59 -14.35 -14.41 -4.86
N LEU A 60 -13.69 -15.16 -3.99
CA LEU A 60 -12.56 -16.03 -4.34
C LEU A 60 -12.84 -17.46 -3.90
N HIS A 61 -12.39 -18.40 -4.71
CA HIS A 61 -12.22 -19.79 -4.29
C HIS A 61 -10.74 -20.05 -4.06
N ILE A 62 -10.35 -20.38 -2.84
CA ILE A 62 -8.95 -20.62 -2.45
C ILE A 62 -8.69 -22.11 -2.49
N GLU A 63 -7.59 -22.52 -3.12
CA GLU A 63 -7.20 -23.93 -3.24
C GLU A 63 -7.09 -24.59 -1.85
N GLY A 64 -7.75 -25.75 -1.71
CA GLY A 64 -7.80 -26.49 -0.45
C GLY A 64 -8.86 -25.97 0.54
N CYS A 65 -9.71 -25.05 0.11
CA CYS A 65 -10.81 -24.50 0.88
C CYS A 65 -12.13 -24.94 0.23
N ASP A 66 -12.61 -26.14 0.54
CA ASP A 66 -13.71 -26.79 -0.19
C ASP A 66 -15.03 -26.79 0.59
N THR A 67 -14.99 -26.37 1.85
CA THR A 67 -16.15 -26.33 2.74
C THR A 67 -16.30 -24.96 3.39
N ARG A 68 -17.53 -24.67 3.83
CA ARG A 68 -17.81 -23.46 4.60
C ARG A 68 -16.92 -23.35 5.85
N ASN A 69 -16.67 -24.46 6.54
CA ASN A 69 -15.83 -24.47 7.73
C ASN A 69 -14.37 -24.09 7.40
N ASP A 70 -13.86 -24.54 6.25
CA ASP A 70 -12.52 -24.14 5.79
C ASP A 70 -12.47 -22.63 5.53
N ALA A 71 -13.48 -22.09 4.83
CA ALA A 71 -13.59 -20.66 4.57
C ALA A 71 -13.73 -19.82 5.85
N GLU A 72 -14.47 -20.30 6.84
CA GLU A 72 -14.61 -19.64 8.13
C GLU A 72 -13.29 -19.55 8.90
N ARG A 73 -12.42 -20.59 8.79
CA ARG A 73 -11.09 -20.55 9.39
C ARG A 73 -10.18 -19.48 8.78
N LEU A 74 -10.37 -19.14 7.51
CA LEU A 74 -9.63 -18.09 6.83
C LEU A 74 -10.18 -16.68 7.10
N SER A 75 -11.37 -16.55 7.67
CA SER A 75 -12.01 -15.26 7.95
C SER A 75 -11.14 -14.41 8.88
N GLY A 76 -10.93 -13.15 8.49
CA GLY A 76 -10.10 -12.20 9.20
C GLY A 76 -8.61 -12.25 8.83
N MET A 77 -8.16 -13.26 8.10
CA MET A 77 -6.79 -13.37 7.67
C MET A 77 -6.48 -12.40 6.52
N TYR A 78 -5.24 -11.92 6.50
CA TYR A 78 -4.72 -11.08 5.43
C TYR A 78 -4.05 -11.93 4.35
N MET A 79 -4.16 -11.43 3.13
CA MET A 79 -3.48 -11.99 1.96
C MET A 79 -2.30 -11.07 1.61
N TYR A 80 -1.16 -11.67 1.35
CA TYR A 80 0.12 -10.97 1.15
C TYR A 80 0.72 -11.28 -0.20
N ILE A 81 1.61 -10.41 -0.66
CA ILE A 81 2.52 -10.66 -1.77
C ILE A 81 3.96 -10.38 -1.34
N ASP A 82 4.92 -11.07 -1.96
CA ASP A 82 6.32 -10.68 -1.84
C ASP A 82 6.54 -9.36 -2.60
N LYS A 83 7.15 -8.38 -1.93
CA LYS A 83 7.49 -7.08 -2.52
C LYS A 83 8.25 -7.24 -3.84
N ARG A 84 9.12 -8.25 -3.95
CA ARG A 84 9.93 -8.54 -5.15
C ARG A 84 9.11 -9.03 -6.35
N GLU A 85 7.87 -9.46 -6.12
CA GLU A 85 6.94 -9.93 -7.15
C GLU A 85 6.02 -8.79 -7.68
N LEU A 86 6.12 -7.59 -7.09
CA LEU A 86 5.43 -6.42 -7.61
C LEU A 86 6.14 -5.89 -8.86
N PRO A 87 5.40 -5.39 -9.86
CA PRO A 87 6.00 -4.71 -11.00
C PRO A 87 6.80 -3.50 -10.52
N GLU A 88 7.86 -3.13 -11.25
CA GLU A 88 8.53 -1.87 -11.00
C GLU A 88 7.57 -0.72 -11.35
N PRO A 89 7.47 0.32 -10.50
CA PRO A 89 6.64 1.48 -10.81
C PRO A 89 7.24 2.25 -11.99
N ASP A 90 6.40 3.01 -12.68
CA ASP A 90 6.86 3.88 -13.77
C ASP A 90 7.82 4.96 -13.27
N GLU A 91 8.56 5.57 -14.21
CA GLU A 91 9.53 6.61 -13.88
C GLU A 91 8.86 7.79 -13.16
N GLY A 92 9.33 8.08 -11.97
CA GLY A 92 8.79 9.13 -11.09
C GLY A 92 7.59 8.69 -10.25
N GLU A 93 7.18 7.44 -10.35
CA GLU A 93 6.18 6.83 -9.48
C GLU A 93 6.86 5.96 -8.41
N TYR A 94 6.26 5.89 -7.24
CA TYR A 94 6.79 5.15 -6.10
C TYR A 94 5.66 4.47 -5.35
N TYR A 95 5.92 3.28 -4.83
CA TYR A 95 5.03 2.66 -3.86
C TYR A 95 5.07 3.42 -2.54
N ILE A 96 3.92 3.65 -1.93
CA ILE A 96 3.81 4.37 -0.65
C ILE A 96 4.68 3.72 0.43
N PHE A 97 4.69 2.40 0.51
CA PHE A 97 5.50 1.67 1.49
C PHE A 97 7.02 1.83 1.29
N ASP A 98 7.50 2.23 0.10
CA ASP A 98 8.90 2.58 -0.15
C ASP A 98 9.21 4.01 0.31
N LEU A 99 8.23 4.88 0.30
CA LEU A 99 8.37 6.28 0.69
C LEU A 99 8.29 6.50 2.20
N ILE A 100 7.43 5.76 2.90
CA ILE A 100 7.26 5.87 4.35
C ILE A 100 8.60 5.61 5.08
N GLY A 101 8.96 6.51 5.97
CA GLY A 101 10.22 6.45 6.72
C GLY A 101 11.43 7.07 6.03
N LEU A 102 11.28 7.61 4.80
CA LEU A 102 12.34 8.37 4.15
C LEU A 102 12.54 9.72 4.85
N LYS A 103 13.78 10.16 4.94
CA LYS A 103 14.11 11.52 5.38
C LYS A 103 13.68 12.53 4.33
N VAL A 104 13.13 13.63 4.77
CA VAL A 104 12.81 14.78 3.92
C VAL A 104 13.82 15.88 4.21
N SER A 105 14.58 16.27 3.20
CA SER A 105 15.60 17.31 3.27
C SER A 105 15.39 18.33 2.16
N ASP A 106 15.79 19.57 2.41
CA ASP A 106 15.80 20.59 1.36
C ASP A 106 17.06 20.50 0.48
N THR A 107 17.10 21.31 -0.57
CA THR A 107 18.22 21.35 -1.51
C THR A 107 19.54 21.84 -0.89
N SER A 108 19.52 22.45 0.31
CA SER A 108 20.71 22.82 1.08
C SER A 108 21.23 21.68 1.96
N GLY A 109 20.51 20.57 2.05
CA GLY A 109 20.82 19.43 2.92
C GLY A 109 20.26 19.54 4.32
N ARG A 110 19.42 20.55 4.60
CA ARG A 110 18.75 20.68 5.90
C ARG A 110 17.70 19.60 6.05
N ASN A 111 17.77 18.86 7.15
CA ASN A 111 16.76 17.86 7.51
C ASN A 111 15.48 18.55 7.99
N LEU A 112 14.35 18.23 7.35
CA LEU A 112 13.03 18.75 7.68
C LEU A 112 12.19 17.77 8.49
N GLY A 113 12.52 16.49 8.44
CA GLY A 113 11.82 15.42 9.14
C GLY A 113 11.83 14.09 8.41
N VAL A 114 10.85 13.27 8.71
CA VAL A 114 10.64 11.93 8.14
C VAL A 114 9.24 11.84 7.58
N LEU A 115 9.09 11.25 6.40
CA LEU A 115 7.77 10.98 5.82
C LEU A 115 7.05 9.93 6.67
N GLU A 116 5.96 10.32 7.30
CA GLU A 116 5.17 9.47 8.20
C GLU A 116 4.00 8.81 7.47
N ASP A 117 3.37 9.54 6.55
CA ASP A 117 2.19 9.06 5.82
C ASP A 117 2.06 9.71 4.45
N VAL A 118 1.30 9.08 3.57
CA VAL A 118 0.91 9.60 2.25
C VAL A 118 -0.59 9.48 2.11
N LEU A 119 -1.27 10.63 2.04
CA LEU A 119 -2.72 10.70 1.88
C LEU A 119 -3.07 10.80 0.40
N GLN A 120 -3.82 9.83 -0.08
CA GLN A 120 -4.28 9.79 -1.48
C GLN A 120 -5.67 10.41 -1.60
N HIS A 121 -5.71 11.74 -1.65
CA HIS A 121 -6.93 12.51 -1.76
C HIS A 121 -6.82 13.56 -2.88
N GLY A 122 -7.65 13.42 -3.90
CA GLY A 122 -7.73 14.40 -4.98
C GLY A 122 -6.68 14.24 -6.08
N ALA A 123 -6.25 15.36 -6.67
CA ALA A 123 -5.41 15.38 -7.87
C ALA A 123 -3.91 15.07 -7.60
N ALA A 124 -3.46 15.22 -6.37
CA ALA A 124 -2.09 14.93 -5.95
C ALA A 124 -2.09 14.28 -4.57
N ASP A 125 -1.15 13.36 -4.36
CA ASP A 125 -0.90 12.80 -3.05
C ASP A 125 -0.41 13.89 -2.10
N VAL A 126 -0.77 13.78 -0.83
CA VAL A 126 -0.31 14.69 0.23
C VAL A 126 0.65 13.95 1.15
N TYR A 127 1.87 14.44 1.22
CA TYR A 127 2.91 13.91 2.07
C TYR A 127 2.83 14.52 3.47
N VAL A 128 2.76 13.66 4.48
CA VAL A 128 2.75 14.04 5.90
C VAL A 128 4.14 13.83 6.48
N VAL A 129 4.77 14.89 6.95
CA VAL A 129 6.14 14.88 7.47
C VAL A 129 6.14 15.18 8.95
N LYS A 130 6.80 14.31 9.69
CA LYS A 130 7.05 14.46 11.13
C LYS A 130 8.48 14.91 11.38
N GLY A 131 8.63 16.05 12.02
CA GLY A 131 9.92 16.64 12.31
C GLY A 131 9.88 17.52 13.54
N GLU A 132 10.78 18.48 13.61
CA GLU A 132 10.75 19.50 14.67
C GLU A 132 9.42 20.29 14.65
N LYS A 133 8.92 20.56 13.45
CA LYS A 133 7.54 20.97 13.18
C LYS A 133 6.92 19.95 12.23
N ASN A 134 5.73 19.49 12.56
CA ASN A 134 4.97 18.62 11.66
C ASN A 134 4.35 19.46 10.56
N PHE A 135 4.37 18.96 9.35
CA PHE A 135 3.77 19.63 8.21
C PHE A 135 3.32 18.63 7.14
N MET A 136 2.47 19.10 6.23
CA MET A 136 2.05 18.35 5.08
C MET A 136 2.17 19.21 3.81
N PHE A 137 2.39 18.56 2.69
CA PHE A 137 2.49 19.22 1.39
C PHE A 137 2.08 18.32 0.24
N PRO A 138 1.52 18.88 -0.85
CA PRO A 138 1.19 18.08 -2.03
C PRO A 138 2.45 17.64 -2.77
N ALA A 139 2.44 16.39 -3.24
CA ALA A 139 3.54 15.77 -3.97
C ALA A 139 3.63 16.29 -5.42
N LEU A 140 4.01 17.55 -5.57
CA LEU A 140 4.15 18.21 -6.87
C LEU A 140 5.60 18.13 -7.38
N LYS A 141 5.77 17.96 -8.68
CA LYS A 141 7.10 17.91 -9.34
C LYS A 141 7.96 19.16 -9.08
N ARG A 142 7.33 20.32 -8.89
CA ARG A 142 8.04 21.56 -8.55
C ARG A 142 8.55 21.59 -7.11
N VAL A 143 7.97 20.78 -6.23
CA VAL A 143 8.33 20.69 -4.81
C VAL A 143 9.32 19.56 -4.58
N ILE A 144 9.03 18.36 -5.10
CA ILE A 144 9.91 17.19 -4.97
C ILE A 144 10.95 17.22 -6.09
N LYS A 145 12.20 17.43 -5.73
CA LYS A 145 13.31 17.48 -6.68
C LYS A 145 13.91 16.12 -6.96
N ASN A 146 13.99 15.27 -5.96
CA ASN A 146 14.54 13.92 -6.08
C ASN A 146 13.98 13.02 -4.99
N VAL A 147 13.81 11.74 -5.33
CA VAL A 147 13.54 10.66 -4.39
C VAL A 147 14.63 9.61 -4.58
N ASP A 148 15.47 9.43 -3.58
CA ASP A 148 16.53 8.44 -3.56
C ASP A 148 16.17 7.35 -2.54
N LEU A 149 15.71 6.21 -3.04
CA LEU A 149 15.31 5.08 -2.20
C LEU A 149 16.52 4.39 -1.56
N ASP A 150 17.66 4.40 -2.22
CA ASP A 150 18.89 3.76 -1.72
C ASP A 150 19.47 4.54 -0.55
N SER A 151 19.59 5.86 -0.68
CA SER A 151 20.02 6.77 0.39
C SER A 151 18.93 7.08 1.39
N ARG A 152 17.67 6.68 1.10
CA ARG A 152 16.48 6.91 1.90
C ARG A 152 16.21 8.39 2.18
N VAL A 153 16.27 9.21 1.12
CA VAL A 153 16.08 10.66 1.20
C VAL A 153 15.14 11.16 0.11
N ILE A 154 14.20 12.02 0.48
CA ILE A 154 13.40 12.86 -0.41
C ILE A 154 13.95 14.27 -0.33
N THR A 155 14.36 14.83 -1.48
CA THR A 155 14.86 16.20 -1.57
C THR A 155 13.77 17.11 -2.09
N VAL A 156 13.48 18.20 -1.39
CA VAL A 156 12.47 19.18 -1.74
C VAL A 156 13.08 20.56 -2.00
N ASP A 157 12.44 21.34 -2.86
CA ASP A 157 12.76 22.74 -3.09
C ASP A 157 12.19 23.59 -1.95
N SER A 158 13.04 24.33 -1.24
CA SER A 158 12.63 25.11 -0.06
C SER A 158 11.63 26.21 -0.40
N ALA A 159 11.80 26.91 -1.50
CA ALA A 159 10.92 28.00 -1.91
C ALA A 159 9.55 27.49 -2.33
N ALA A 160 9.53 26.44 -3.16
CA ALA A 160 8.30 25.80 -3.60
C ALA A 160 7.55 25.13 -2.42
N LEU A 161 8.26 24.52 -1.49
CA LEU A 161 7.68 23.93 -0.29
C LEU A 161 7.01 25.02 0.58
N ALA A 162 7.66 26.15 0.78
CA ALA A 162 7.13 27.26 1.58
C ALA A 162 5.79 27.81 1.06
N GLU A 163 5.54 27.69 -0.25
CA GLU A 163 4.28 28.15 -0.87
C GLU A 163 3.11 27.20 -0.58
N VAL A 164 3.36 25.91 -0.35
CA VAL A 164 2.32 24.88 -0.31
C VAL A 164 2.26 24.09 0.99
N ALA A 165 3.27 24.18 1.83
CA ALA A 165 3.31 23.46 3.10
C ALA A 165 2.29 24.01 4.09
N VAL A 166 1.55 23.11 4.71
CA VAL A 166 0.64 23.41 5.82
C VAL A 166 1.27 22.83 7.08
N TYR A 167 1.54 23.69 8.06
CA TYR A 167 2.12 23.29 9.34
C TYR A 167 1.03 23.07 10.38
N ASP A 168 1.20 22.06 11.22
CA ASP A 168 0.38 21.91 12.41
C ASP A 168 0.78 22.97 13.44
N ASP A 169 -0.11 23.93 13.65
CA ASP A 169 -0.01 24.88 14.76
C ASP A 169 -0.50 24.19 16.05
N ILE A 170 0.43 23.57 16.77
CA ILE A 170 0.18 23.09 18.13
C ILE A 170 0.87 24.01 19.12
#